data_2e629195543d0c36d94097a185a57795
#
_entry.id   2e629195543d0c36d94097a185a57795
#
_cell.length_a   1.000
_cell.length_b   1.000
_cell.length_c   1.000
_cell.angle_alpha   90.00
_cell.angle_beta   90.00
_cell.angle_gamma   90.00
#
_symmetry.space_group_name_H-M   'P 1'
#
loop_
_entity.id
_entity.type
_entity.pdbx_description
1 polymer ?
#
loop_
_entity_poly.entity_id
_entity_poly.type
_entity_poly.pdbx_seq_one_letter_code
_entity_poly.pdbx_strand_id
1 'polypeptide(L)'
;MCSAGGQQSPLDVSAPISAWQPPLGISWSKRPDTIVNNGHTIQLDFAEGNTLHMGDLRYALKQFHFHHPSEHLIEGKRFAMEVHFVHAGTDGLAVIGVVMVVGKPNAMFKKIVSTMPREEGSPVPVDPAIDPRGLLPTQRAYYHYEGSLTTPPRSETVDWIVLTHPIEVEEDDIARFAKLCPMNARPVRNRDRRYILSSG
;
A
#
# COMPACT_ATOMS: atom_id res chain seq x y z
N MET A 1 7.72 -9.12 -24.29
CA MET A 1 7.77 -7.67 -23.99
C MET A 1 6.37 -7.28 -23.54
N CYS A 2 6.15 -7.00 -22.27
CA CYS A 2 4.88 -6.41 -21.84
C CYS A 2 4.85 -4.99 -22.41
N SER A 3 3.91 -4.72 -23.33
CA SER A 3 3.64 -3.36 -23.79
C SER A 3 3.24 -2.58 -22.55
N ALA A 4 4.06 -1.61 -22.15
CA ALA A 4 3.66 -0.68 -21.10
C ALA A 4 2.49 0.13 -21.66
N GLY A 5 1.30 -0.09 -21.15
CA GLY A 5 0.13 0.76 -21.40
C GLY A 5 0.39 2.18 -20.91
N GLY A 6 -0.54 3.09 -21.15
CA GLY A 6 -0.45 4.50 -20.76
C GLY A 6 -0.87 4.81 -19.33
N GLN A 7 -1.23 3.80 -18.51
CA GLN A 7 -1.74 3.99 -17.14
C GLN A 7 -0.88 3.28 -16.09
N GLN A 8 0.41 3.29 -16.26
CA GLN A 8 1.34 2.61 -15.34
C GLN A 8 1.53 3.35 -14.01
N SER A 9 1.75 2.58 -12.94
CA SER A 9 2.04 3.04 -11.56
C SER A 9 3.46 2.63 -11.12
N PRO A 10 4.05 3.27 -10.10
CA PRO A 10 3.53 4.39 -9.31
C PRO A 10 3.66 5.74 -10.01
N LEU A 11 3.03 6.79 -9.44
CA LEU A 11 3.13 8.18 -9.92
C LEU A 11 3.83 9.10 -8.92
N ASP A 12 4.25 10.27 -9.40
CA ASP A 12 4.37 11.46 -8.58
C ASP A 12 2.97 12.09 -8.48
N VAL A 13 2.41 12.04 -7.27
CA VAL A 13 1.11 12.62 -6.94
C VAL A 13 1.30 14.13 -6.77
N SER A 14 1.21 14.86 -7.86
CA SER A 14 1.43 16.31 -7.91
C SER A 14 0.27 17.02 -8.60
N ALA A 15 0.05 18.28 -8.24
CA ALA A 15 -1.03 19.12 -8.77
C ALA A 15 -2.39 18.37 -8.87
N PRO A 16 -2.90 17.83 -7.75
CA PRO A 16 -4.18 17.14 -7.75
C PRO A 16 -5.32 18.11 -7.99
N ILE A 17 -6.41 17.61 -8.57
CA ILE A 17 -7.65 18.36 -8.75
C ILE A 17 -8.55 18.07 -7.54
N SER A 18 -8.92 19.12 -6.79
CA SER A 18 -9.90 18.99 -5.70
C SER A 18 -11.25 18.59 -6.31
N ALA A 19 -11.79 17.47 -5.86
CA ALA A 19 -13.08 16.95 -6.32
C ALA A 19 -13.75 16.18 -5.19
N TRP A 20 -15.07 16.22 -5.16
CA TRP A 20 -15.79 15.38 -4.23
C TRP A 20 -15.46 13.90 -4.52
N GLN A 21 -15.05 13.19 -3.47
CA GLN A 21 -14.79 11.76 -3.50
C GLN A 21 -15.59 11.09 -2.36
N PRO A 22 -16.11 9.88 -2.57
CA PRO A 22 -16.82 9.18 -1.51
C PRO A 22 -15.89 8.88 -0.33
N PRO A 23 -16.39 8.94 0.92
CA PRO A 23 -15.60 8.52 2.07
C PRO A 23 -15.23 7.03 1.97
N LEU A 24 -14.04 6.68 2.45
CA LEU A 24 -13.59 5.28 2.48
C LEU A 24 -14.29 4.52 3.62
N GLY A 25 -15.11 3.56 3.26
CA GLY A 25 -15.75 2.63 4.20
C GLY A 25 -14.84 1.42 4.48
N ILE A 26 -13.89 1.56 5.42
CA ILE A 26 -12.94 0.50 5.78
C ILE A 26 -13.53 -0.35 6.89
N SER A 27 -13.89 -1.60 6.59
CA SER A 27 -14.43 -2.59 7.53
C SER A 27 -13.47 -3.77 7.66
N TRP A 28 -12.41 -3.60 8.44
CA TRP A 28 -11.39 -4.62 8.68
C TRP A 28 -11.52 -5.16 10.11
N SER A 29 -12.19 -6.30 10.25
CA SER A 29 -12.41 -6.99 11.52
C SER A 29 -11.52 -8.23 11.70
N LYS A 30 -11.01 -8.77 10.60
CA LYS A 30 -10.13 -9.95 10.60
C LYS A 30 -8.67 -9.54 10.65
N ARG A 31 -7.88 -10.36 11.33
CA ARG A 31 -6.43 -10.28 11.33
C ARG A 31 -5.87 -10.98 10.10
N PRO A 32 -4.63 -10.68 9.67
CA PRO A 32 -3.98 -11.50 8.66
C PRO A 32 -3.78 -12.92 9.18
N ASP A 33 -3.81 -13.90 8.27
CA ASP A 33 -3.65 -15.32 8.60
C ASP A 33 -2.19 -15.74 8.50
N THR A 34 -1.50 -15.24 7.48
CA THR A 34 -0.11 -15.63 7.19
C THR A 34 0.78 -14.43 6.88
N ILE A 35 2.08 -14.65 7.09
CA ILE A 35 3.15 -13.72 6.72
C ILE A 35 4.20 -14.47 5.91
N VAL A 36 4.74 -13.83 4.87
CA VAL A 36 5.76 -14.41 4.00
C VAL A 36 6.80 -13.37 3.62
N ASN A 37 8.06 -13.80 3.56
CA ASN A 37 9.09 -13.15 2.77
C ASN A 37 9.09 -13.84 1.40
N ASN A 38 8.60 -13.16 0.37
CA ASN A 38 8.48 -13.71 -0.98
C ASN A 38 9.67 -13.35 -1.89
N GLY A 39 10.79 -12.91 -1.32
CA GLY A 39 12.00 -12.47 -2.02
C GLY A 39 11.91 -11.05 -2.58
N HIS A 40 10.74 -10.45 -2.60
CA HIS A 40 10.50 -9.08 -3.07
C HIS A 40 10.05 -8.14 -1.95
N THR A 41 9.26 -8.65 -1.03
CA THR A 41 8.74 -7.91 0.11
C THR A 41 8.31 -8.85 1.23
N ILE A 42 7.94 -8.26 2.37
CA ILE A 42 7.19 -8.95 3.43
C ILE A 42 5.70 -8.69 3.15
N GLN A 43 4.95 -9.76 2.94
CA GLN A 43 3.53 -9.76 2.63
C GLN A 43 2.73 -10.47 3.72
N LEU A 44 1.57 -9.92 4.05
CA LEU A 44 0.61 -10.52 4.99
C LEU A 44 -0.72 -10.74 4.28
N ASP A 45 -1.20 -11.97 4.31
CA ASP A 45 -2.39 -12.40 3.57
C ASP A 45 -3.60 -12.56 4.50
N PHE A 46 -4.79 -12.41 3.94
CA PHE A 46 -6.07 -12.51 4.65
C PHE A 46 -6.99 -13.53 4.01
N ALA A 47 -7.71 -14.26 4.85
CA ALA A 47 -8.95 -14.88 4.46
C ALA A 47 -10.04 -13.82 4.20
N GLU A 48 -11.19 -14.25 3.71
CA GLU A 48 -12.32 -13.34 3.44
C GLU A 48 -12.90 -12.72 4.71
N GLY A 49 -13.51 -11.54 4.55
CA GLY A 49 -14.27 -10.86 5.62
C GLY A 49 -13.88 -9.41 5.88
N ASN A 50 -12.74 -8.96 5.35
CA ASN A 50 -12.33 -7.55 5.40
C ASN A 50 -12.73 -6.86 4.10
N THR A 51 -13.36 -5.68 4.18
CA THR A 51 -13.87 -4.96 3.00
C THR A 51 -13.48 -3.50 3.00
N LEU A 52 -13.33 -2.98 1.79
CA LEU A 52 -13.27 -1.57 1.47
C LEU A 52 -14.49 -1.20 0.63
N HIS A 53 -15.15 -0.12 0.98
CA HIS A 53 -16.22 0.50 0.18
C HIS A 53 -15.76 1.89 -0.29
N MET A 54 -15.97 2.18 -1.56
CA MET A 54 -15.74 3.48 -2.16
C MET A 54 -17.00 3.83 -3.00
N GLY A 55 -17.91 4.61 -2.41
CA GLY A 55 -19.27 4.75 -2.96
C GLY A 55 -19.99 3.40 -2.98
N ASP A 56 -20.50 3.02 -4.16
CA ASP A 56 -21.18 1.74 -4.37
C ASP A 56 -20.21 0.58 -4.67
N LEU A 57 -18.93 0.88 -4.89
CA LEU A 57 -17.93 -0.13 -5.18
C LEU A 57 -17.49 -0.84 -3.90
N ARG A 58 -17.37 -2.16 -4.00
CA ARG A 58 -16.96 -3.02 -2.88
C ARG A 58 -15.79 -3.90 -3.28
N TYR A 59 -14.76 -3.89 -2.42
CA TYR A 59 -13.53 -4.66 -2.61
C TYR A 59 -13.22 -5.46 -1.35
N ALA A 60 -12.73 -6.69 -1.52
CA ALA A 60 -12.27 -7.56 -0.43
C ALA A 60 -10.76 -7.42 -0.22
N LEU A 61 -10.32 -7.11 0.99
CA LEU A 61 -8.89 -7.09 1.33
C LEU A 61 -8.29 -8.48 1.16
N LYS A 62 -7.22 -8.58 0.38
CA LYS A 62 -6.53 -9.83 0.10
C LYS A 62 -5.19 -9.92 0.82
N GLN A 63 -4.40 -8.84 0.79
CA GLN A 63 -3.08 -8.80 1.41
C GLN A 63 -2.62 -7.36 1.61
N PHE A 64 -1.58 -7.18 2.42
CA PHE A 64 -0.78 -5.96 2.39
C PHE A 64 0.72 -6.29 2.39
N HIS A 65 1.51 -5.38 1.82
CA HIS A 65 2.95 -5.51 1.71
C HIS A 65 3.64 -4.15 1.74
N PHE A 66 4.96 -4.14 1.83
CA PHE A 66 5.74 -2.94 2.04
C PHE A 66 6.73 -2.68 0.91
N HIS A 67 7.00 -1.40 0.68
CA HIS A 67 8.04 -0.90 -0.22
C HIS A 67 9.03 -0.02 0.53
N HIS A 68 10.32 -0.18 0.23
CA HIS A 68 11.42 0.63 0.71
C HIS A 68 12.32 1.02 -0.47
N PRO A 69 12.48 2.35 -0.74
CA PRO A 69 11.70 3.47 -0.23
C PRO A 69 10.24 3.46 -0.73
N SER A 70 9.47 4.55 -0.54
CA SER A 70 8.11 4.64 -1.08
C SER A 70 8.12 4.53 -2.60
N GLU A 71 7.08 3.93 -3.18
CA GLU A 71 6.90 3.88 -4.62
C GLU A 71 6.33 5.18 -5.16
N HIS A 72 5.28 5.73 -4.52
CA HIS A 72 4.78 7.05 -4.86
C HIS A 72 5.69 8.17 -4.37
N LEU A 73 5.71 9.25 -5.15
CA LEU A 73 6.12 10.56 -4.67
C LEU A 73 4.86 11.39 -4.39
N ILE A 74 4.95 12.35 -3.46
CA ILE A 74 3.93 13.38 -3.28
C ILE A 74 4.63 14.73 -3.40
N GLU A 75 4.23 15.51 -4.39
CA GLU A 75 4.85 16.81 -4.74
C GLU A 75 6.39 16.67 -4.88
N GLY A 76 6.83 15.66 -5.63
CA GLY A 76 8.24 15.36 -5.86
C GLY A 76 9.01 14.76 -4.68
N LYS A 77 8.40 14.63 -3.51
CA LYS A 77 9.03 14.10 -2.31
C LYS A 77 8.87 12.59 -2.20
N ARG A 78 10.00 11.89 -2.00
CA ARG A 78 10.02 10.46 -1.67
C ARG A 78 10.01 10.26 -0.16
N PHE A 79 9.33 9.22 0.29
CA PHE A 79 9.19 8.86 1.70
C PHE A 79 10.06 7.65 2.04
N ALA A 80 10.27 7.43 3.35
CA ALA A 80 11.11 6.33 3.81
C ALA A 80 10.58 4.97 3.40
N MET A 81 9.27 4.76 3.49
CA MET A 81 8.59 3.52 3.11
C MET A 81 7.16 3.80 2.62
N GLU A 82 6.53 2.77 2.09
CA GLU A 82 5.11 2.78 1.76
C GLU A 82 4.50 1.40 2.02
N VAL A 83 3.28 1.35 2.55
CA VAL A 83 2.51 0.11 2.68
C VAL A 83 1.33 0.12 1.71
N HIS A 84 1.12 -0.98 1.00
CA HIS A 84 0.03 -1.18 0.05
C HIS A 84 -0.95 -2.22 0.56
N PHE A 85 -2.21 -1.84 0.74
CA PHE A 85 -3.31 -2.75 1.07
C PHE A 85 -4.09 -3.08 -0.20
N VAL A 86 -3.93 -4.28 -0.69
CA VAL A 86 -4.50 -4.74 -1.97
C VAL A 86 -5.87 -5.37 -1.74
N HIS A 87 -6.88 -4.80 -2.39
CA HIS A 87 -8.26 -5.28 -2.34
C HIS A 87 -8.70 -5.72 -3.73
N ALA A 88 -9.48 -6.80 -3.82
CA ALA A 88 -10.05 -7.30 -5.06
C ALA A 88 -11.55 -7.00 -5.11
N GLY A 89 -12.00 -6.42 -6.21
CA GLY A 89 -13.40 -6.21 -6.57
C GLY A 89 -13.82 -7.11 -7.73
N THR A 90 -15.01 -6.89 -8.26
CA THR A 90 -15.56 -7.64 -9.39
C THR A 90 -14.77 -7.37 -10.68
N ASP A 91 -14.43 -6.11 -10.93
CA ASP A 91 -13.88 -5.66 -12.22
C ASP A 91 -12.44 -5.16 -12.15
N GLY A 92 -11.81 -5.26 -10.98
CA GLY A 92 -10.44 -4.77 -10.80
C GLY A 92 -9.98 -4.84 -9.36
N LEU A 93 -8.93 -4.09 -9.09
CA LEU A 93 -8.31 -3.97 -7.77
C LEU A 93 -8.47 -2.54 -7.26
N ALA A 94 -8.56 -2.39 -5.94
CA ALA A 94 -8.33 -1.12 -5.27
C ALA A 94 -7.12 -1.27 -4.33
N VAL A 95 -6.18 -0.35 -4.40
CA VAL A 95 -4.99 -0.37 -3.53
C VAL A 95 -4.93 0.90 -2.69
N ILE A 96 -4.99 0.73 -1.37
CA ILE A 96 -4.71 1.84 -0.45
C ILE A 96 -3.20 1.90 -0.24
N GLY A 97 -2.57 3.00 -0.65
CA GLY A 97 -1.18 3.33 -0.37
C GLY A 97 -1.07 4.27 0.84
N VAL A 98 -0.19 3.94 1.78
CA VAL A 98 0.11 4.80 2.94
C VAL A 98 1.61 5.01 3.00
N VAL A 99 2.04 6.25 2.79
CA VAL A 99 3.45 6.61 2.91
C VAL A 99 3.87 6.67 4.38
N MET A 100 5.11 6.29 4.65
CA MET A 100 5.65 6.17 6.00
C MET A 100 6.87 7.08 6.15
N VAL A 101 6.92 7.83 7.25
CA VAL A 101 8.01 8.77 7.58
C VAL A 101 8.74 8.33 8.83
N VAL A 102 10.01 8.69 8.92
CA VAL A 102 10.77 8.52 10.15
C VAL A 102 10.16 9.39 11.25
N GLY A 103 9.89 8.79 12.40
CA GLY A 103 9.29 9.48 13.53
C GLY A 103 9.08 8.56 14.72
N LYS A 104 7.94 8.67 15.37
CA LYS A 104 7.58 7.86 16.55
C LYS A 104 7.39 6.39 16.17
N PRO A 105 7.68 5.45 17.10
CA PRO A 105 7.44 4.03 16.87
C PRO A 105 5.97 3.75 16.52
N ASN A 106 5.74 2.98 15.45
CA ASN A 106 4.44 2.40 15.17
C ASN A 106 4.41 0.98 15.73
N ALA A 107 3.54 0.72 16.69
CA ALA A 107 3.49 -0.57 17.39
C ALA A 107 3.22 -1.76 16.44
N MET A 108 2.42 -1.56 15.39
CA MET A 108 2.11 -2.64 14.44
C MET A 108 3.27 -2.89 13.48
N PHE A 109 3.88 -1.85 12.93
CA PHE A 109 5.06 -2.01 12.07
C PHE A 109 6.22 -2.65 12.85
N LYS A 110 6.51 -2.18 14.06
CA LYS A 110 7.52 -2.76 14.97
C LYS A 110 7.27 -4.25 15.21
N LYS A 111 6.01 -4.64 15.47
CA LYS A 111 5.64 -6.03 15.67
C LYS A 111 5.88 -6.86 14.40
N ILE A 112 5.48 -6.37 13.22
CA ILE A 112 5.71 -7.05 11.95
C ILE A 112 7.21 -7.25 11.72
N VAL A 113 8.02 -6.20 11.86
CA VAL A 113 9.47 -6.26 11.67
C VAL A 113 10.14 -7.23 12.67
N SER A 114 9.61 -7.34 13.90
CA SER A 114 10.16 -8.25 14.90
C SER A 114 9.85 -9.72 14.63
N THR A 115 8.78 -10.02 13.88
CA THR A 115 8.27 -11.39 13.62
C THR A 115 8.36 -11.82 12.15
N MET A 116 8.76 -10.92 11.24
CA MET A 116 8.86 -11.23 9.81
C MET A 116 9.88 -12.34 9.52
N PRO A 117 9.57 -13.27 8.58
CA PRO A 117 10.51 -14.28 8.12
C PRO A 117 11.77 -13.64 7.51
N ARG A 118 12.95 -14.11 7.94
CA ARG A 118 14.24 -13.57 7.46
C ARG A 118 14.64 -14.14 6.11
N GLU A 119 14.21 -15.36 5.81
CA GLU A 119 14.53 -16.05 4.58
C GLU A 119 13.30 -16.09 3.67
N GLU A 120 13.55 -16.09 2.37
CA GLU A 120 12.51 -16.33 1.37
C GLU A 120 11.94 -17.73 1.54
N GLY A 121 10.62 -17.88 1.46
CA GLY A 121 10.00 -19.17 1.67
C GLY A 121 8.48 -19.17 1.53
N SER A 122 7.86 -20.20 2.10
CA SER A 122 6.42 -20.36 2.14
C SER A 122 5.79 -19.51 3.24
N PRO A 123 4.50 -19.12 3.07
CA PRO A 123 3.75 -18.43 4.12
C PRO A 123 3.72 -19.20 5.44
N VAL A 124 3.91 -18.50 6.54
CA VAL A 124 3.83 -19.04 7.91
C VAL A 124 2.73 -18.32 8.69
N PRO A 125 2.16 -18.93 9.76
CA PRO A 125 1.17 -18.27 10.60
C PRO A 125 1.71 -16.96 11.17
N VAL A 126 0.86 -15.93 11.18
CA VAL A 126 1.21 -14.60 11.69
C VAL A 126 0.87 -14.47 13.18
N ASP A 127 1.55 -13.56 13.89
CA ASP A 127 1.17 -13.17 15.24
C ASP A 127 -0.27 -12.57 15.24
N PRO A 128 -1.24 -13.18 15.96
CA PRO A 128 -2.63 -12.75 15.94
C PRO A 128 -2.86 -11.34 16.53
N ALA A 129 -1.86 -10.76 17.18
CA ALA A 129 -1.93 -9.38 17.67
C ALA A 129 -1.65 -8.33 16.59
N ILE A 130 -1.24 -8.74 15.37
CA ILE A 130 -1.07 -7.81 14.25
C ILE A 130 -2.43 -7.34 13.74
N ASP A 131 -2.68 -6.03 13.89
CA ASP A 131 -3.90 -5.36 13.42
C ASP A 131 -3.57 -4.41 12.25
N PRO A 132 -4.03 -4.70 11.02
CA PRO A 132 -3.74 -3.85 9.87
C PRO A 132 -4.20 -2.40 10.05
N ARG A 133 -5.23 -2.16 10.88
CA ARG A 133 -5.74 -0.80 11.16
C ARG A 133 -4.71 0.09 11.85
N GLY A 134 -3.75 -0.50 12.57
CA GLY A 134 -2.65 0.23 13.20
C GLY A 134 -1.63 0.82 12.21
N LEU A 135 -1.72 0.45 10.93
CA LEU A 135 -0.91 1.00 9.84
C LEU A 135 -1.69 2.05 9.01
N LEU A 136 -2.85 2.47 9.46
CA LEU A 136 -3.63 3.53 8.81
C LEU A 136 -3.55 4.83 9.63
N PRO A 137 -3.38 6.00 8.99
CA PRO A 137 -3.49 7.28 9.69
C PRO A 137 -4.93 7.52 10.15
N THR A 138 -5.15 8.40 11.13
CA THR A 138 -6.51 8.74 11.61
C THR A 138 -7.32 9.47 10.53
N GLN A 139 -6.68 10.37 9.82
CA GLN A 139 -7.30 11.11 8.72
C GLN A 139 -7.27 10.27 7.46
N ARG A 140 -8.40 10.22 6.75
CA ARG A 140 -8.61 9.33 5.59
C ARG A 140 -8.78 10.11 4.28
N ALA A 141 -8.44 11.39 4.23
CA ALA A 141 -8.35 12.12 2.97
C ALA A 141 -7.34 11.43 2.04
N TYR A 142 -7.62 11.41 0.75
CA TYR A 142 -6.84 10.61 -0.19
C TYR A 142 -6.76 11.25 -1.58
N TYR A 143 -5.73 10.86 -2.29
CA TYR A 143 -5.60 11.04 -3.73
C TYR A 143 -6.10 9.80 -4.44
N HIS A 144 -6.81 9.99 -5.56
CA HIS A 144 -7.35 8.91 -6.37
C HIS A 144 -6.91 9.03 -7.82
N TYR A 145 -6.45 7.93 -8.41
CA TYR A 145 -6.15 7.84 -9.84
C TYR A 145 -6.23 6.39 -10.33
N GLU A 146 -6.55 6.20 -11.60
CA GLU A 146 -6.50 4.89 -12.25
C GLU A 146 -5.07 4.53 -12.66
N GLY A 147 -4.67 3.29 -12.40
CA GLY A 147 -3.31 2.86 -12.66
C GLY A 147 -3.13 1.35 -12.77
N SER A 148 -1.92 0.90 -12.47
CA SER A 148 -1.51 -0.50 -12.64
C SER A 148 -0.98 -1.11 -11.34
N LEU A 149 -0.82 -2.44 -11.34
CA LEU A 149 0.11 -3.10 -10.43
C LEU A 149 1.52 -2.56 -10.63
N THR A 150 2.29 -2.43 -9.57
CA THR A 150 3.70 -2.02 -9.62
C THR A 150 4.65 -3.19 -9.86
N THR A 151 4.17 -4.42 -9.61
CA THR A 151 4.87 -5.68 -9.88
C THR A 151 4.30 -6.38 -11.12
N PRO A 152 5.06 -7.25 -11.82
CA PRO A 152 4.53 -8.04 -12.93
C PRO A 152 3.24 -8.80 -12.54
N PRO A 153 2.24 -8.88 -13.41
CA PRO A 153 2.22 -8.52 -14.84
C PRO A 153 1.98 -7.02 -15.14
N ARG A 154 1.81 -6.15 -14.13
CA ARG A 154 1.59 -4.70 -14.27
C ARG A 154 0.30 -4.35 -15.00
N SER A 155 -0.74 -5.14 -14.77
CA SER A 155 -2.08 -4.93 -15.33
C SER A 155 -2.66 -3.58 -14.90
N GLU A 156 -3.24 -2.86 -15.86
CA GLU A 156 -3.84 -1.52 -15.67
C GLU A 156 -5.30 -1.64 -15.23
N THR A 157 -5.51 -2.23 -14.05
CA THR A 157 -6.82 -2.54 -13.46
C THR A 157 -6.89 -2.09 -12.01
N VAL A 158 -6.13 -1.08 -11.62
CA VAL A 158 -5.99 -0.67 -10.23
C VAL A 158 -6.54 0.73 -10.01
N ASP A 159 -7.52 0.85 -9.12
CA ASP A 159 -7.91 2.10 -8.47
C ASP A 159 -6.94 2.39 -7.32
N TRP A 160 -6.08 3.39 -7.49
CA TRP A 160 -5.15 3.84 -6.48
C TRP A 160 -5.78 4.85 -5.55
N ILE A 161 -5.66 4.57 -4.25
CA ILE A 161 -6.15 5.39 -3.14
C ILE A 161 -4.93 5.71 -2.26
N VAL A 162 -4.22 6.80 -2.54
CA VAL A 162 -3.04 7.19 -1.77
C VAL A 162 -3.46 8.13 -0.66
N LEU A 163 -3.33 7.70 0.61
CA LEU A 163 -3.72 8.54 1.75
C LEU A 163 -2.81 9.77 1.86
N THR A 164 -3.42 10.94 2.10
CA THR A 164 -2.69 12.21 2.16
C THR A 164 -1.80 12.35 3.39
N HIS A 165 -2.14 11.63 4.47
CA HIS A 165 -1.41 11.70 5.74
C HIS A 165 -0.51 10.49 5.90
N PRO A 166 0.79 10.71 6.17
CA PRO A 166 1.72 9.63 6.47
C PRO A 166 1.46 9.02 7.84
N ILE A 167 1.99 7.82 8.06
CA ILE A 167 2.21 7.29 9.39
C ILE A 167 3.69 7.43 9.76
N GLU A 168 3.96 7.59 11.06
CA GLU A 168 5.32 7.60 11.59
C GLU A 168 5.77 6.19 11.92
N VAL A 169 7.07 5.89 11.65
CA VAL A 169 7.73 4.65 12.03
C VAL A 169 9.15 4.93 12.49
N GLU A 170 9.68 4.10 13.37
CA GLU A 170 11.02 4.25 13.93
C GLU A 170 12.10 3.92 12.89
N GLU A 171 13.19 4.69 12.86
CA GLU A 171 14.28 4.51 11.90
C GLU A 171 14.93 3.13 12.00
N ASP A 172 15.08 2.60 13.22
CA ASP A 172 15.61 1.27 13.46
C ASP A 172 14.74 0.15 12.84
N ASP A 173 13.42 0.31 12.86
CA ASP A 173 12.50 -0.67 12.27
C ASP A 173 12.57 -0.61 10.72
N ILE A 174 12.70 0.59 10.15
CA ILE A 174 12.98 0.75 8.71
C ILE A 174 14.31 0.07 8.35
N ALA A 175 15.37 0.32 9.12
CA ALA A 175 16.69 -0.28 8.87
C ALA A 175 16.68 -1.82 8.96
N ARG A 176 15.86 -2.39 9.87
CA ARG A 176 15.67 -3.84 9.96
C ARG A 176 14.94 -4.40 8.73
N PHE A 177 13.89 -3.73 8.28
CA PHE A 177 13.17 -4.10 7.06
C PHE A 177 14.10 -4.01 5.84
N ALA A 178 14.82 -2.91 5.69
CA ALA A 178 15.75 -2.65 4.58
C ALA A 178 16.88 -3.67 4.45
N LYS A 179 17.26 -4.37 5.52
CA LYS A 179 18.22 -5.48 5.45
C LYS A 179 17.71 -6.67 4.66
N LEU A 180 16.39 -6.88 4.61
CA LEU A 180 15.76 -7.97 3.84
C LEU A 180 15.31 -7.47 2.47
N CYS A 181 14.77 -6.27 2.40
CA CYS A 181 14.22 -5.65 1.19
C CYS A 181 14.87 -4.27 0.97
N PRO A 182 16.14 -4.20 0.52
CA PRO A 182 16.91 -2.95 0.49
C PRO A 182 16.37 -1.93 -0.50
N MET A 183 15.85 -2.39 -1.64
CA MET A 183 15.21 -1.53 -2.64
C MET A 183 14.24 -2.37 -3.48
N ASN A 184 12.95 -2.24 -3.18
CA ASN A 184 11.91 -2.94 -3.93
C ASN A 184 10.87 -1.98 -4.55
N ALA A 185 11.13 -0.68 -4.54
CA ALA A 185 10.27 0.31 -5.16
C ALA A 185 10.50 0.39 -6.67
N ARG A 186 9.41 0.32 -7.44
CA ARG A 186 9.44 0.58 -8.87
C ARG A 186 9.70 2.07 -9.13
N PRO A 187 10.51 2.44 -10.15
CA PRO A 187 10.63 3.84 -10.57
C PRO A 187 9.28 4.46 -10.96
N VAL A 188 9.11 5.72 -10.59
CA VAL A 188 7.93 6.52 -10.93
C VAL A 188 7.68 6.51 -12.43
N ARG A 189 6.42 6.44 -12.81
CA ARG A 189 5.95 6.43 -14.20
C ARG A 189 5.38 7.78 -14.59
N ASN A 190 5.28 8.02 -15.88
CA ASN A 190 4.67 9.22 -16.41
C ASN A 190 3.18 9.24 -16.04
N ARG A 191 2.69 10.42 -15.65
CA ARG A 191 1.27 10.64 -15.38
C ARG A 191 0.43 10.48 -16.66
N ASP A 192 1.05 10.79 -17.79
CA ASP A 192 0.41 10.83 -19.12
C ASP A 192 -0.82 11.76 -19.09
N ARG A 193 -1.98 11.30 -19.53
CA ARG A 193 -3.21 12.09 -19.59
C ARG A 193 -4.16 11.86 -18.40
N ARG A 194 -3.68 11.21 -17.35
CA ARG A 194 -4.51 10.90 -16.16
C ARG A 194 -4.70 12.11 -15.26
N TYR A 195 -5.87 12.20 -14.69
CA TYR A 195 -6.15 13.12 -13.59
C TYR A 195 -5.83 12.44 -12.26
N ILE A 196 -5.34 13.23 -11.30
CA ILE A 196 -5.22 12.85 -9.91
C ILE A 196 -6.25 13.69 -9.17
N LEU A 197 -7.19 13.04 -8.50
CA LEU A 197 -8.24 13.70 -7.74
C LEU A 197 -7.85 13.74 -6.26
N SER A 198 -8.27 14.76 -5.55
CA SER A 198 -8.07 14.90 -4.10
C SER A 198 -9.42 15.00 -3.41
N SER A 199 -9.62 14.23 -2.34
CA SER A 199 -10.86 14.21 -1.55
C SER A 199 -10.96 15.37 -0.53
N GLY A 200 -9.97 16.22 -0.44
CA GLY A 200 -9.96 17.34 0.51
C GLY A 200 -8.60 17.97 0.67
#